data_83f4150fe3f9abce57e45192e21915b4
#
_entry.id   83f4150fe3f9abce57e45192e21915b4
#
_cell.length_a   1.000
_cell.length_b   1.000
_cell.length_c   1.000
_cell.angle_alpha   90.00
_cell.angle_beta   90.00
_cell.angle_gamma   90.00
#
_symmetry.space_group_name_H-M   'P 1'
#
loop_
_entity.id
_entity.type
_entity.pdbx_description
1 polymer ?
#
loop_
_entity_poly.entity_id
_entity_poly.type
_entity_poly.pdbx_seq_one_letter_code
_entity_poly.pdbx_strand_id
1 'polypeptide(L)'
;MRSPHEILKKYWGYDSFRPLQEDIIQSVLAGNDTLGLMPTGGGKSITFQVPGMILDGLTLVVTPIISLMKDQVDNLLERRIKACYLYAGLSFSETKKVFEKCRFGKYKFLYVSPERLCSKSFVDQLRLMNLSMIVVDEAHCISQWGYDFRPSFLQIASIRQYFPDTPVLALTATATEVVVDDIVRQLEFRKPAIFKKSFARDNLSYVVRPTDEKIRELVHILKSVSGSAIVYVRSRKRTKEIADQLVRFGISADFYHAGLYVEDKADKQNKWKSGEIRVIVATNAFGMD
;
A
#
# COMPACT_ATOMS: atom_id res chain seq x y z
N MET A 1 -14.19 -11.36 23.91
CA MET A 1 -13.61 -10.71 22.71
C MET A 1 -14.14 -11.43 21.47
N ARG A 2 -14.43 -10.71 20.38
CA ARG A 2 -14.77 -11.36 19.10
C ARG A 2 -13.53 -12.02 18.53
N SER A 3 -13.68 -13.22 17.97
CA SER A 3 -12.54 -13.90 17.36
C SER A 3 -12.13 -13.23 16.04
N PRO A 4 -10.85 -13.32 15.62
CA PRO A 4 -10.41 -12.80 14.32
C PRO A 4 -11.22 -13.35 13.14
N HIS A 5 -11.61 -14.63 13.17
CA HIS A 5 -12.44 -15.27 12.14
C HIS A 5 -13.86 -14.69 12.09
N GLU A 6 -14.49 -14.42 13.24
CA GLU A 6 -15.81 -13.75 13.26
C GLU A 6 -15.77 -12.37 12.64
N ILE A 7 -14.72 -11.59 12.92
CA ILE A 7 -14.50 -10.28 12.32
C ILE A 7 -14.27 -10.39 10.81
N LEU A 8 -13.40 -11.31 10.39
CA LEU A 8 -13.11 -11.56 8.97
C LEU A 8 -14.40 -11.90 8.21
N LYS A 9 -15.16 -12.87 8.70
CA LYS A 9 -16.40 -13.29 8.06
C LYS A 9 -17.44 -12.16 8.03
N LYS A 10 -17.61 -11.44 9.13
CA LYS A 10 -18.62 -10.38 9.26
C LYS A 10 -18.38 -9.20 8.30
N TYR A 11 -17.14 -8.74 8.14
CA TYR A 11 -16.85 -7.50 7.43
C TYR A 11 -16.29 -7.72 6.03
N TRP A 12 -15.64 -8.85 5.78
CA TRP A 12 -15.02 -9.18 4.47
C TRP A 12 -15.68 -10.37 3.78
N GLY A 13 -16.49 -11.17 4.47
CA GLY A 13 -17.19 -12.33 3.89
C GLY A 13 -16.29 -13.54 3.66
N TYR A 14 -15.06 -13.54 4.17
CA TYR A 14 -14.13 -14.67 4.02
C TYR A 14 -14.26 -15.63 5.19
N ASP A 15 -14.22 -16.94 4.90
CA ASP A 15 -14.32 -18.00 5.91
C ASP A 15 -12.96 -18.35 6.55
N SER A 16 -11.85 -18.05 5.87
CA SER A 16 -10.50 -18.37 6.34
C SER A 16 -9.49 -17.28 5.95
N PHE A 17 -8.44 -17.18 6.74
CA PHE A 17 -7.29 -16.34 6.43
C PHE A 17 -6.41 -16.98 5.35
N ARG A 18 -5.74 -16.13 4.57
CA ARG A 18 -4.65 -16.57 3.69
C ARG A 18 -3.40 -16.90 4.54
N PRO A 19 -2.48 -17.70 4.02
CA PRO A 19 -1.22 -18.00 4.73
C PRO A 19 -0.53 -16.76 5.28
N LEU A 20 -0.01 -16.83 6.50
CA LEU A 20 0.60 -15.78 7.32
C LEU A 20 -0.32 -14.66 7.83
N GLN A 21 -1.53 -14.48 7.31
CA GLN A 21 -2.40 -13.42 7.81
C GLN A 21 -2.76 -13.64 9.28
N GLU A 22 -3.14 -14.87 9.63
CA GLU A 22 -3.54 -15.20 10.99
C GLU A 22 -2.36 -15.11 11.97
N ASP A 23 -1.18 -15.59 11.59
CA ASP A 23 0.03 -15.50 12.40
C ASP A 23 0.39 -14.05 12.75
N ILE A 24 0.34 -13.16 11.74
CA ILE A 24 0.57 -11.72 11.92
C ILE A 24 -0.50 -11.12 12.84
N ILE A 25 -1.76 -11.45 12.64
CA ILE A 25 -2.87 -10.96 13.46
C ILE A 25 -2.70 -11.38 14.92
N GLN A 26 -2.39 -12.64 15.18
CA GLN A 26 -2.18 -13.17 16.53
C GLN A 26 -0.97 -12.53 17.21
N SER A 27 0.11 -12.31 16.47
CA SER A 27 1.30 -11.63 16.97
C SER A 27 0.98 -10.20 17.45
N VAL A 28 0.24 -9.45 16.65
CA VAL A 28 -0.19 -8.09 16.98
C VAL A 28 -1.15 -8.08 18.17
N LEU A 29 -2.11 -9.00 18.21
CA LEU A 29 -3.07 -9.12 19.33
C LEU A 29 -2.37 -9.53 20.64
N ALA A 30 -1.25 -10.22 20.55
CA ALA A 30 -0.38 -10.53 21.70
C ALA A 30 0.48 -9.33 22.16
N GLY A 31 0.40 -8.17 21.46
CA GLY A 31 1.15 -6.96 21.79
C GLY A 31 2.59 -6.93 21.25
N ASN A 32 2.95 -7.83 20.35
CA ASN A 32 4.30 -7.86 19.76
C ASN A 32 4.44 -6.82 18.64
N ASP A 33 5.62 -6.21 18.54
CA ASP A 33 6.03 -5.50 17.33
C ASP A 33 6.25 -6.51 16.21
N THR A 34 5.56 -6.31 15.10
CA THR A 34 5.44 -7.32 14.05
C THR A 34 5.84 -6.76 12.70
N LEU A 35 6.66 -7.51 11.95
CA LEU A 35 7.00 -7.21 10.56
C LEU A 35 6.43 -8.30 9.64
N GLY A 36 5.53 -7.90 8.73
CA GLY A 36 4.95 -8.77 7.72
C GLY A 36 5.51 -8.49 6.33
N LEU A 37 6.30 -9.43 5.78
CA LEU A 37 6.72 -9.40 4.38
C LEU A 37 5.75 -10.22 3.55
N MET A 38 4.85 -9.54 2.86
CA MET A 38 3.79 -10.15 2.08
C MET A 38 3.76 -9.57 0.67
N PRO A 39 3.67 -10.38 -0.39
CA PRO A 39 3.62 -9.88 -1.76
C PRO A 39 2.40 -8.96 -1.98
N THR A 40 2.48 -8.10 -3.00
CA THR A 40 1.33 -7.33 -3.48
C THR A 40 0.17 -8.27 -3.82
N GLY A 41 -1.05 -7.91 -3.44
CA GLY A 41 -2.21 -8.80 -3.56
C GLY A 41 -2.29 -9.93 -2.51
N GLY A 42 -1.32 -10.02 -1.60
CA GLY A 42 -1.31 -10.99 -0.49
C GLY A 42 -2.31 -10.71 0.63
N GLY A 43 -3.07 -9.60 0.54
CA GLY A 43 -4.06 -9.22 1.54
C GLY A 43 -3.44 -8.57 2.79
N LYS A 44 -2.40 -7.76 2.63
CA LYS A 44 -1.74 -7.00 3.72
C LYS A 44 -2.74 -6.24 4.59
N SER A 45 -3.73 -5.57 3.98
CA SER A 45 -4.69 -4.75 4.72
C SER A 45 -5.50 -5.53 5.77
N ILE A 46 -5.85 -6.78 5.50
CA ILE A 46 -6.57 -7.64 6.45
C ILE A 46 -5.76 -7.84 7.74
N THR A 47 -4.43 -7.91 7.65
CA THR A 47 -3.55 -8.19 8.80
C THR A 47 -3.55 -7.08 9.85
N PHE A 48 -3.96 -5.86 9.51
CA PHE A 48 -4.14 -4.78 10.48
C PHE A 48 -5.60 -4.36 10.66
N GLN A 49 -6.44 -4.54 9.64
CA GLN A 49 -7.85 -4.16 9.76
C GLN A 49 -8.61 -5.08 10.71
N VAL A 50 -8.33 -6.38 10.70
CA VAL A 50 -8.96 -7.33 11.61
C VAL A 50 -8.57 -7.06 13.08
N PRO A 51 -7.29 -7.01 13.47
CA PRO A 51 -6.92 -6.70 14.86
C PRO A 51 -7.37 -5.28 15.26
N GLY A 52 -7.32 -4.28 14.37
CA GLY A 52 -7.82 -2.94 14.64
C GLY A 52 -9.32 -2.90 14.96
N MET A 53 -10.13 -3.85 14.46
CA MET A 53 -11.53 -3.99 14.84
C MET A 53 -11.73 -4.70 16.19
N ILE A 54 -10.77 -5.47 16.66
CA ILE A 54 -10.80 -6.21 17.91
C ILE A 54 -10.29 -5.36 19.07
N LEU A 55 -9.16 -4.70 18.86
CA LEU A 55 -8.50 -3.87 19.87
C LEU A 55 -9.34 -2.64 20.24
N ASP A 56 -9.32 -2.27 21.51
CA ASP A 56 -9.94 -1.04 21.97
C ASP A 56 -9.05 0.17 21.68
N GLY A 57 -9.61 1.15 20.96
CA GLY A 57 -8.92 2.37 20.58
C GLY A 57 -8.86 2.59 19.08
N LEU A 58 -7.98 3.49 18.70
CA LEU A 58 -7.76 3.95 17.33
C LEU A 58 -6.52 3.29 16.74
N THR A 59 -6.63 2.72 15.57
CA THR A 59 -5.48 2.26 14.77
C THR A 59 -4.95 3.43 13.93
N LEU A 60 -3.71 3.82 14.16
CA LEU A 60 -3.00 4.78 13.32
C LEU A 60 -2.34 4.05 12.15
N VAL A 61 -2.66 4.42 10.92
CA VAL A 61 -2.05 3.82 9.71
C VAL A 61 -1.22 4.88 8.99
N VAL A 62 0.08 4.68 8.96
CA VAL A 62 1.02 5.55 8.23
C VAL A 62 1.29 4.93 6.87
N THR A 63 0.94 5.65 5.79
CA THR A 63 1.10 5.19 4.41
C THR A 63 1.56 6.34 3.50
N PRO A 64 2.47 6.08 2.53
CA PRO A 64 3.09 7.15 1.74
C PRO A 64 2.24 7.66 0.57
N ILE A 65 1.17 6.96 0.18
CA ILE A 65 0.42 7.22 -1.05
C ILE A 65 -0.99 7.68 -0.71
N ILE A 66 -1.32 8.94 -1.03
CA ILE A 66 -2.61 9.57 -0.67
C ILE A 66 -3.79 8.92 -1.39
N SER A 67 -3.65 8.55 -2.69
CA SER A 67 -4.69 7.86 -3.45
C SER A 67 -5.04 6.52 -2.81
N LEU A 68 -4.03 5.72 -2.46
CA LEU A 68 -4.21 4.45 -1.79
C LEU A 68 -4.87 4.61 -0.41
N MET A 69 -4.49 5.65 0.34
CA MET A 69 -5.10 6.00 1.62
C MET A 69 -6.60 6.25 1.48
N LYS A 70 -7.00 7.02 0.46
CA LYS A 70 -8.39 7.31 0.16
C LYS A 70 -9.16 6.05 -0.19
N ASP A 71 -8.65 5.25 -1.13
CA ASP A 71 -9.27 3.99 -1.54
C ASP A 71 -9.45 3.01 -0.37
N GLN A 72 -8.47 2.91 0.52
CA GLN A 72 -8.59 2.06 1.71
C GLN A 72 -9.66 2.57 2.68
N VAL A 73 -9.75 3.89 2.89
CA VAL A 73 -10.79 4.47 3.76
C VAL A 73 -12.18 4.29 3.14
N ASP A 74 -12.34 4.54 1.84
CA ASP A 74 -13.61 4.35 1.14
C ASP A 74 -14.08 2.89 1.23
N ASN A 75 -13.17 1.94 1.00
CA ASN A 75 -13.42 0.50 1.18
C ASN A 75 -13.85 0.11 2.60
N LEU A 76 -13.31 0.76 3.64
CA LEU A 76 -13.72 0.54 5.03
C LEU A 76 -15.11 1.12 5.30
N LEU A 77 -15.39 2.33 4.78
CA LEU A 77 -16.70 2.98 4.93
C LEU A 77 -17.82 2.19 4.25
N GLU A 78 -17.59 1.62 3.07
CA GLU A 78 -18.52 0.70 2.39
C GLU A 78 -18.89 -0.50 3.27
N ARG A 79 -17.92 -1.00 4.05
CA ARG A 79 -18.12 -2.07 5.05
C ARG A 79 -18.72 -1.59 6.36
N ARG A 80 -19.14 -0.31 6.44
CA ARG A 80 -19.64 0.34 7.65
C ARG A 80 -18.61 0.38 8.80
N ILE A 81 -17.35 0.33 8.46
CA ILE A 81 -16.22 0.52 9.40
C ILE A 81 -15.83 2.00 9.36
N LYS A 82 -15.91 2.66 10.51
CA LYS A 82 -15.61 4.09 10.61
C LYS A 82 -14.11 4.34 10.50
N ALA A 83 -13.68 4.92 9.41
CA ALA A 83 -12.30 5.29 9.11
C ALA A 83 -12.23 6.72 8.58
N CYS A 84 -11.09 7.35 8.72
CA CYS A 84 -10.81 8.68 8.18
C CYS A 84 -9.34 8.79 7.78
N TYR A 85 -9.02 9.83 7.04
CA TYR A 85 -7.65 10.14 6.65
C TYR A 85 -7.34 11.62 6.79
N LEU A 86 -6.05 11.93 7.03
CA LEU A 86 -5.53 13.28 7.11
C LEU A 86 -4.32 13.44 6.17
N TYR A 87 -4.44 14.36 5.23
CA TYR A 87 -3.37 14.75 4.31
C TYR A 87 -3.15 16.28 4.32
N ALA A 88 -2.08 16.73 3.69
CA ALA A 88 -1.65 18.14 3.76
C ALA A 88 -2.65 19.16 3.15
N GLY A 89 -3.58 18.71 2.31
CA GLY A 89 -4.57 19.58 1.64
C GLY A 89 -5.86 19.88 2.42
N LEU A 90 -6.04 19.28 3.62
CA LEU A 90 -7.23 19.54 4.44
C LEU A 90 -7.14 20.88 5.15
N SER A 91 -8.27 21.60 5.23
CA SER A 91 -8.39 22.83 5.99
C SER A 91 -8.21 22.57 7.50
N PHE A 92 -7.90 23.65 8.24
CA PHE A 92 -7.77 23.58 9.70
C PHE A 92 -9.07 23.09 10.37
N SER A 93 -10.23 23.57 9.90
CA SER A 93 -11.53 23.19 10.47
C SER A 93 -11.87 21.73 10.22
N GLU A 94 -11.56 21.19 9.05
CA GLU A 94 -11.74 19.77 8.73
C GLU A 94 -10.82 18.89 9.57
N THR A 95 -9.54 19.28 9.67
CA THR A 95 -8.56 18.59 10.51
C THR A 95 -9.02 18.54 11.97
N LYS A 96 -9.51 19.65 12.52
CA LYS A 96 -10.04 19.72 13.90
C LYS A 96 -11.24 18.78 14.10
N LYS A 97 -12.19 18.75 13.16
CA LYS A 97 -13.34 17.84 13.21
C LYS A 97 -12.93 16.36 13.20
N VAL A 98 -11.91 16.02 12.41
CA VAL A 98 -11.38 14.65 12.39
C VAL A 98 -10.76 14.28 13.74
N PHE A 99 -9.94 15.16 14.33
CA PHE A 99 -9.34 14.93 15.64
C PHE A 99 -10.38 14.74 16.74
N GLU A 100 -11.39 15.58 16.80
CA GLU A 100 -12.49 15.45 17.77
C GLU A 100 -13.17 14.08 17.65
N LYS A 101 -13.49 13.64 16.42
CA LYS A 101 -14.11 12.34 16.18
C LYS A 101 -13.18 11.17 16.55
N CYS A 102 -11.88 11.28 16.29
CA CYS A 102 -10.91 10.28 16.72
C CYS A 102 -10.80 10.20 18.24
N ARG A 103 -10.68 11.36 18.91
CA ARG A 103 -10.58 11.43 20.37
C ARG A 103 -11.79 10.84 21.11
N PHE A 104 -12.99 11.02 20.57
CA PHE A 104 -14.21 10.47 21.15
C PHE A 104 -14.55 9.06 20.66
N GLY A 105 -13.60 8.32 20.09
CA GLY A 105 -13.76 6.93 19.69
C GLY A 105 -14.76 6.69 18.55
N LYS A 106 -15.08 7.73 17.76
CA LYS A 106 -16.01 7.60 16.63
C LYS A 106 -15.39 6.93 15.40
N TYR A 107 -14.06 6.90 15.33
CA TYR A 107 -13.30 6.23 14.27
C TYR A 107 -12.50 5.05 14.83
N LYS A 108 -12.32 4.01 14.02
CA LYS A 108 -11.45 2.86 14.30
C LYS A 108 -10.09 2.98 13.62
N PHE A 109 -10.04 3.68 12.48
CA PHE A 109 -8.82 3.84 11.68
C PHE A 109 -8.60 5.31 11.34
N LEU A 110 -7.38 5.78 11.57
CA LEU A 110 -6.88 7.07 11.12
C LEU A 110 -5.68 6.84 10.20
N TYR A 111 -5.85 7.14 8.92
CA TYR A 111 -4.78 7.10 7.94
C TYR A 111 -4.10 8.46 7.85
N VAL A 112 -2.77 8.44 7.82
CA VAL A 112 -1.96 9.66 7.73
C VAL A 112 -0.76 9.47 6.82
N SER A 113 -0.33 10.55 6.17
CA SER A 113 0.97 10.55 5.51
C SER A 113 2.08 10.74 6.55
N PRO A 114 3.30 10.19 6.32
CA PRO A 114 4.40 10.29 7.26
C PRO A 114 4.81 11.74 7.56
N GLU A 115 4.62 12.68 6.62
CA GLU A 115 4.90 14.11 6.79
C GLU A 115 4.05 14.74 7.89
N ARG A 116 2.87 14.19 8.18
CA ARG A 116 2.03 14.66 9.29
C ARG A 116 2.68 14.46 10.65
N LEU A 117 3.48 13.42 10.80
CA LEU A 117 4.20 13.12 12.04
C LEU A 117 5.34 14.11 12.32
N CYS A 118 5.78 14.89 11.32
CA CYS A 118 6.74 15.98 11.50
C CYS A 118 6.08 17.21 12.17
N SER A 119 4.76 17.30 12.22
CA SER A 119 4.03 18.43 12.80
C SER A 119 3.85 18.26 14.30
N LYS A 120 4.47 19.13 15.10
CA LYS A 120 4.32 19.11 16.57
C LYS A 120 2.84 19.18 16.98
N SER A 121 2.06 20.07 16.36
CA SER A 121 0.64 20.24 16.69
C SER A 121 -0.17 18.97 16.39
N PHE A 122 0.20 18.20 15.34
CA PHE A 122 -0.42 16.92 15.05
C PHE A 122 -0.07 15.89 16.12
N VAL A 123 1.19 15.78 16.50
CA VAL A 123 1.66 14.84 17.53
C VAL A 123 1.00 15.15 18.88
N ASP A 124 0.88 16.43 19.24
CA ASP A 124 0.20 16.85 20.49
C ASP A 124 -1.29 16.43 20.49
N GLN A 125 -1.98 16.52 19.37
CA GLN A 125 -3.36 16.01 19.24
C GLN A 125 -3.42 14.49 19.30
N LEU A 126 -2.47 13.80 18.66
CA LEU A 126 -2.40 12.34 18.67
C LEU A 126 -2.23 11.78 20.08
N ARG A 127 -1.43 12.45 20.95
CA ARG A 127 -1.22 12.09 22.37
C ARG A 127 -2.50 12.11 23.21
N LEU A 128 -3.54 12.80 22.76
CA LEU A 128 -4.85 12.83 23.42
C LEU A 128 -5.76 11.67 23.01
N MET A 129 -5.29 10.80 22.13
CA MET A 129 -6.06 9.68 21.59
C MET A 129 -5.60 8.37 22.23
N ASN A 130 -6.53 7.43 22.39
CA ASN A 130 -6.20 6.05 22.77
C ASN A 130 -5.79 5.27 21.52
N LEU A 131 -4.48 5.16 21.26
CA LEU A 131 -3.97 4.34 20.15
C LEU A 131 -3.89 2.88 20.58
N SER A 132 -4.51 2.02 19.80
CA SER A 132 -4.47 0.57 20.01
C SER A 132 -3.39 -0.14 19.20
N MET A 133 -2.97 0.46 18.08
CA MET A 133 -1.95 -0.08 17.18
C MET A 133 -1.41 1.01 16.27
N ILE A 134 -0.12 0.95 15.93
CA ILE A 134 0.52 1.77 14.89
C ILE A 134 0.85 0.84 13.72
N VAL A 135 0.34 1.17 12.53
CA VAL A 135 0.62 0.44 11.29
C VAL A 135 1.52 1.27 10.40
N VAL A 136 2.58 0.68 9.90
CA VAL A 136 3.51 1.28 8.94
C VAL A 136 3.38 0.51 7.63
N ASP A 137 2.58 1.05 6.72
CA ASP A 137 2.45 0.48 5.38
C ASP A 137 3.60 0.96 4.49
N GLU A 138 4.00 0.12 3.53
CA GLU A 138 5.20 0.30 2.71
C GLU A 138 6.47 0.62 3.55
N ALA A 139 6.65 -0.15 4.62
CA ALA A 139 7.69 0.06 5.63
C ALA A 139 9.13 0.10 5.05
N HIS A 140 9.36 -0.43 3.84
CA HIS A 140 10.65 -0.32 3.17
C HIS A 140 11.09 1.13 2.91
N CYS A 141 10.12 2.08 2.91
CA CYS A 141 10.41 3.51 2.76
C CYS A 141 11.22 4.10 3.94
N ILE A 142 11.31 3.41 5.08
CA ILE A 142 12.12 3.88 6.22
C ILE A 142 13.62 3.63 6.02
N SER A 143 13.98 2.71 5.13
CA SER A 143 15.35 2.26 4.93
C SER A 143 16.05 3.02 3.80
N GLN A 144 17.24 3.53 4.09
CA GLN A 144 18.14 4.12 3.07
C GLN A 144 18.63 3.07 2.04
N TRP A 145 18.59 1.80 2.40
CA TRP A 145 18.93 0.68 1.54
C TRP A 145 17.76 0.20 0.67
N GLY A 146 16.57 0.78 0.90
CA GLY A 146 15.37 0.56 0.08
C GLY A 146 15.39 1.42 -1.19
N TYR A 147 14.59 1.05 -2.17
CA TYR A 147 14.50 1.76 -3.45
C TYR A 147 13.65 3.06 -3.41
N ASP A 148 12.87 3.28 -2.35
CA ASP A 148 11.99 4.47 -2.16
C ASP A 148 12.15 5.03 -0.73
N PHE A 149 13.37 5.42 -0.38
CA PHE A 149 13.64 6.01 0.93
C PHE A 149 12.93 7.36 1.11
N ARG A 150 12.21 7.50 2.24
CA ARG A 150 11.52 8.73 2.61
C ARG A 150 11.90 9.16 4.02
N PRO A 151 12.66 10.25 4.19
CA PRO A 151 13.13 10.71 5.51
C PRO A 151 12.01 10.93 6.52
N SER A 152 10.78 11.29 6.08
CA SER A 152 9.61 11.47 6.94
C SER A 152 9.19 10.21 7.69
N PHE A 153 9.53 9.01 7.19
CA PHE A 153 9.26 7.74 7.88
C PHE A 153 10.07 7.59 9.18
N LEU A 154 11.24 8.23 9.30
CA LEU A 154 12.03 8.19 10.52
C LEU A 154 11.31 8.84 11.71
N GLN A 155 10.34 9.72 11.45
CA GLN A 155 9.52 10.33 12.50
C GLN A 155 8.54 9.35 13.15
N ILE A 156 8.30 8.19 12.54
CA ILE A 156 7.40 7.17 13.11
C ILE A 156 7.97 6.64 14.44
N ALA A 157 9.27 6.45 14.52
CA ALA A 157 9.92 6.02 15.76
C ALA A 157 9.73 7.05 16.89
N SER A 158 9.80 8.36 16.57
CA SER A 158 9.69 9.41 17.57
C SER A 158 8.33 9.47 18.27
N ILE A 159 7.24 9.01 17.64
CA ILE A 159 5.93 8.98 18.29
C ILE A 159 5.80 7.82 19.29
N ARG A 160 6.61 6.76 19.19
CA ARG A 160 6.55 5.58 20.10
C ARG A 160 6.82 5.95 21.55
N GLN A 161 7.65 6.97 21.82
CA GLN A 161 7.90 7.44 23.19
C GLN A 161 6.61 7.86 23.91
N TYR A 162 5.59 8.29 23.18
CA TYR A 162 4.29 8.69 23.75
C TYR A 162 3.31 7.52 23.84
N PHE A 163 3.60 6.40 23.18
CA PHE A 163 2.76 5.19 23.12
C PHE A 163 3.60 3.93 23.35
N PRO A 164 4.24 3.81 24.52
CA PRO A 164 5.24 2.75 24.75
C PRO A 164 4.67 1.33 24.69
N ASP A 165 3.40 1.15 25.03
CA ASP A 165 2.76 -0.18 25.09
C ASP A 165 1.97 -0.50 23.81
N THR A 166 1.93 0.43 22.85
CA THR A 166 1.19 0.24 21.61
C THR A 166 2.03 -0.56 20.61
N PRO A 167 1.55 -1.73 20.13
CA PRO A 167 2.28 -2.54 19.16
C PRO A 167 2.41 -1.84 17.81
N VAL A 168 3.54 -2.08 17.15
CA VAL A 168 3.80 -1.60 15.79
C VAL A 168 3.72 -2.78 14.82
N LEU A 169 2.89 -2.63 13.79
CA LEU A 169 2.84 -3.55 12.66
C LEU A 169 3.42 -2.88 11.41
N ALA A 170 4.59 -3.31 10.99
CA ALA A 170 5.20 -2.89 9.73
C ALA A 170 4.88 -3.87 8.62
N LEU A 171 4.47 -3.37 7.46
CA LEU A 171 4.10 -4.17 6.31
C LEU A 171 4.85 -3.69 5.07
N THR A 172 5.38 -4.62 4.30
CA THR A 172 5.97 -4.33 3.00
C THR A 172 5.87 -5.52 2.06
N ALA A 173 5.84 -5.25 0.75
CA ALA A 173 5.91 -6.27 -0.27
C ALA A 173 7.35 -6.56 -0.72
N THR A 174 8.28 -5.66 -0.45
CA THR A 174 9.64 -5.69 -1.03
C THR A 174 10.65 -5.29 0.04
N ALA A 175 11.40 -6.26 0.55
CA ALA A 175 12.51 -5.98 1.44
C ALA A 175 13.56 -7.10 1.35
N THR A 176 14.83 -6.71 1.16
CA THR A 176 15.96 -7.59 1.35
C THR A 176 16.22 -7.80 2.85
N GLU A 177 17.09 -8.73 3.23
CA GLU A 177 17.42 -8.94 4.65
C GLU A 177 18.00 -7.69 5.31
N VAL A 178 18.85 -6.96 4.60
CA VAL A 178 19.42 -5.67 5.07
C VAL A 178 18.31 -4.64 5.34
N VAL A 179 17.29 -4.59 4.47
CA VAL A 179 16.15 -3.67 4.65
C VAL A 179 15.27 -4.13 5.82
N VAL A 180 15.09 -5.43 6.04
CA VAL A 180 14.37 -6.00 7.17
C VAL A 180 15.02 -5.58 8.50
N ASP A 181 16.34 -5.76 8.62
CA ASP A 181 17.10 -5.40 9.82
C ASP A 181 17.04 -3.88 10.07
N ASP A 182 17.10 -3.10 9.00
CA ASP A 182 17.00 -1.64 9.09
C ASP A 182 15.60 -1.19 9.54
N ILE A 183 14.51 -1.78 9.02
CA ILE A 183 13.14 -1.51 9.47
C ILE A 183 13.00 -1.79 10.97
N VAL A 184 13.46 -2.95 11.44
CA VAL A 184 13.39 -3.35 12.84
C VAL A 184 14.14 -2.35 13.73
N ARG A 185 15.34 -1.94 13.31
CA ARG A 185 16.16 -0.98 14.03
C ARG A 185 15.54 0.41 14.04
N GLN A 186 15.14 0.94 12.88
CA GLN A 186 14.62 2.30 12.73
C GLN A 186 13.26 2.49 13.41
N LEU A 187 12.44 1.47 13.44
CA LEU A 187 11.16 1.48 14.17
C LEU A 187 11.30 1.10 15.65
N GLU A 188 12.54 0.85 16.12
CA GLU A 188 12.82 0.49 17.53
C GLU A 188 11.95 -0.67 18.03
N PHE A 189 11.83 -1.74 17.24
CA PHE A 189 11.00 -2.88 17.60
C PHE A 189 11.45 -3.53 18.89
N ARG A 190 10.47 -3.80 19.76
CA ARG A 190 10.64 -4.58 21.00
C ARG A 190 10.20 -6.01 20.74
N LYS A 191 11.05 -7.01 20.95
CA LYS A 191 10.74 -8.42 20.70
C LYS A 191 10.13 -8.63 19.31
N PRO A 192 10.87 -8.32 18.23
CA PRO A 192 10.37 -8.34 16.86
C PRO A 192 9.90 -9.74 16.46
N ALA A 193 8.65 -9.84 16.01
CA ALA A 193 8.12 -11.02 15.33
C ALA A 193 8.14 -10.77 13.81
N ILE A 194 8.90 -11.57 13.06
CA ILE A 194 9.10 -11.38 11.62
C ILE A 194 8.45 -12.53 10.86
N PHE A 195 7.49 -12.21 10.00
CA PHE A 195 6.79 -13.15 9.15
C PHE A 195 7.14 -12.88 7.68
N LYS A 196 7.72 -13.87 7.02
CA LYS A 196 8.12 -13.79 5.60
C LYS A 196 7.35 -14.81 4.79
N LYS A 197 6.63 -14.36 3.77
CA LYS A 197 6.07 -15.24 2.75
C LYS A 197 7.05 -15.34 1.58
N SER A 198 7.19 -16.53 1.01
CA SER A 198 7.93 -16.69 -0.24
C SER A 198 7.33 -15.79 -1.32
N PHE A 199 8.18 -15.08 -2.06
CA PHE A 199 7.79 -14.29 -3.22
C PHE A 199 7.68 -15.16 -4.49
N ALA A 200 8.02 -16.44 -4.41
CA ALA A 200 7.83 -17.36 -5.51
C ALA A 200 6.34 -17.45 -5.86
N ARG A 201 6.05 -17.32 -7.12
CA ARG A 201 4.70 -17.35 -7.69
C ARG A 201 4.68 -18.36 -8.81
N ASP A 202 4.11 -19.54 -8.58
CA ASP A 202 4.10 -20.65 -9.55
C ASP A 202 3.38 -20.29 -10.87
N ASN A 203 2.53 -19.26 -10.82
CA ASN A 203 1.81 -18.77 -11.99
C ASN A 203 2.49 -17.57 -12.68
N LEU A 204 3.71 -17.17 -12.28
CA LEU A 204 4.47 -16.08 -12.90
C LEU A 204 5.81 -16.61 -13.43
N SER A 205 6.10 -16.33 -14.67
CA SER A 205 7.38 -16.62 -15.31
C SER A 205 8.16 -15.34 -15.57
N TYR A 206 9.40 -15.29 -15.12
CA TYR A 206 10.33 -14.20 -15.42
C TYR A 206 11.23 -14.64 -16.56
N VAL A 207 11.12 -13.98 -17.70
CA VAL A 207 11.89 -14.32 -18.90
C VAL A 207 12.75 -13.12 -19.32
N VAL A 208 14.06 -13.33 -19.46
CA VAL A 208 15.00 -12.33 -19.99
C VAL A 208 15.40 -12.80 -21.40
N ARG A 209 15.20 -11.94 -22.38
CA ARG A 209 15.56 -12.20 -23.77
C ARG A 209 16.55 -11.16 -24.26
N PRO A 210 17.81 -11.51 -24.49
CA PRO A 210 18.77 -10.61 -25.13
C PRO A 210 18.36 -10.40 -26.58
N THR A 211 18.23 -9.12 -27.00
CA THR A 211 17.87 -8.76 -28.38
C THR A 211 18.27 -7.32 -28.69
N ASP A 212 18.72 -7.10 -29.90
CA ASP A 212 18.96 -5.76 -30.46
C ASP A 212 17.70 -5.22 -31.13
N GLU A 213 16.77 -6.09 -31.51
CA GLU A 213 15.51 -5.76 -32.21
C GLU A 213 14.30 -5.75 -31.24
N LYS A 214 14.33 -4.92 -30.22
CA LYS A 214 13.33 -4.91 -29.13
C LYS A 214 11.89 -4.82 -29.59
N ILE A 215 11.59 -4.04 -30.63
CA ILE A 215 10.22 -3.88 -31.13
C ILE A 215 9.72 -5.15 -31.81
N ARG A 216 10.58 -5.79 -32.62
CA ARG A 216 10.23 -7.05 -33.28
C ARG A 216 9.94 -8.15 -32.26
N GLU A 217 10.81 -8.26 -31.25
CA GLU A 217 10.60 -9.22 -30.16
C GLU A 217 9.34 -8.93 -29.36
N LEU A 218 9.07 -7.66 -29.03
CA LEU A 218 7.84 -7.24 -28.35
C LEU A 218 6.59 -7.63 -29.14
N VAL A 219 6.56 -7.36 -30.45
CA VAL A 219 5.44 -7.75 -31.33
C VAL A 219 5.28 -9.26 -31.37
N HIS A 220 6.39 -10.02 -31.45
CA HIS A 220 6.35 -11.47 -31.41
C HIS A 220 5.74 -12.00 -30.11
N ILE A 221 6.17 -11.48 -28.94
CA ILE A 221 5.63 -11.85 -27.63
C ILE A 221 4.12 -11.51 -27.57
N LEU A 222 3.73 -10.30 -27.93
CA LEU A 222 2.34 -9.88 -27.87
C LEU A 222 1.42 -10.65 -28.82
N LYS A 223 1.94 -11.19 -29.92
CA LYS A 223 1.19 -12.11 -30.81
C LYS A 223 1.12 -13.54 -30.30
N SER A 224 2.10 -13.95 -29.50
CA SER A 224 2.17 -15.33 -28.95
C SER A 224 1.39 -15.50 -27.64
N VAL A 225 1.12 -14.41 -26.91
CA VAL A 225 0.44 -14.45 -25.61
C VAL A 225 -0.90 -13.72 -25.74
N SER A 226 -1.97 -14.31 -25.23
CA SER A 226 -3.30 -13.70 -25.15
C SER A 226 -3.44 -12.86 -23.86
N GLY A 227 -4.49 -12.00 -23.82
CA GLY A 227 -4.82 -11.20 -22.65
C GLY A 227 -4.21 -9.80 -22.66
N SER A 228 -4.47 -9.06 -21.56
CA SER A 228 -3.98 -7.70 -21.38
C SER A 228 -2.47 -7.66 -21.14
N ALA A 229 -1.80 -6.59 -21.59
CA ALA A 229 -0.38 -6.42 -21.40
C ALA A 229 -0.01 -4.99 -21.01
N ILE A 230 1.09 -4.84 -20.28
CA ILE A 230 1.71 -3.55 -19.98
C ILE A 230 3.14 -3.58 -20.51
N VAL A 231 3.53 -2.53 -21.21
CA VAL A 231 4.89 -2.34 -21.73
C VAL A 231 5.51 -1.15 -21.03
N TYR A 232 6.45 -1.39 -20.13
CA TYR A 232 7.13 -0.31 -19.43
C TYR A 232 8.31 0.25 -20.23
N VAL A 233 8.38 1.58 -20.31
CA VAL A 233 9.47 2.31 -20.94
C VAL A 233 9.92 3.50 -20.09
N ARG A 234 11.18 3.93 -20.27
CA ARG A 234 11.79 4.97 -19.42
C ARG A 234 11.35 6.40 -19.72
N SER A 235 10.92 6.71 -20.94
CA SER A 235 10.61 8.08 -21.34
C SER A 235 9.19 8.26 -21.82
N ARG A 236 8.57 9.41 -21.50
CA ARG A 236 7.22 9.79 -21.92
C ARG A 236 7.07 9.77 -23.45
N LYS A 237 8.07 10.27 -24.20
CA LYS A 237 8.07 10.28 -25.65
C LYS A 237 7.97 8.86 -26.23
N ARG A 238 8.76 7.92 -25.67
CA ARG A 238 8.76 6.53 -26.14
C ARG A 238 7.46 5.79 -25.85
N THR A 239 6.66 6.20 -24.83
CA THR A 239 5.37 5.55 -24.61
C THR A 239 4.48 5.68 -25.81
N LYS A 240 4.37 6.89 -26.38
CA LYS A 240 3.56 7.15 -27.57
C LYS A 240 4.15 6.49 -28.83
N GLU A 241 5.45 6.65 -29.07
CA GLU A 241 6.12 6.08 -30.23
C GLU A 241 5.92 4.57 -30.35
N ILE A 242 6.06 3.84 -29.23
CA ILE A 242 5.89 2.37 -29.22
C ILE A 242 4.41 2.00 -29.32
N ALA A 243 3.49 2.72 -28.68
CA ALA A 243 2.07 2.47 -28.83
C ALA A 243 1.64 2.61 -30.32
N ASP A 244 2.06 3.70 -30.97
CA ASP A 244 1.78 3.94 -32.41
C ASP A 244 2.37 2.83 -33.30
N GLN A 245 3.57 2.33 -32.96
CA GLN A 245 4.17 1.20 -33.69
C GLN A 245 3.36 -0.08 -33.50
N LEU A 246 2.94 -0.42 -32.27
CA LEU A 246 2.12 -1.59 -32.00
C LEU A 246 0.79 -1.56 -32.76
N VAL A 247 0.14 -0.38 -32.83
CA VAL A 247 -1.08 -0.19 -33.64
C VAL A 247 -0.83 -0.48 -35.10
N ARG A 248 0.30 -0.04 -35.68
CA ARG A 248 0.69 -0.36 -37.07
C ARG A 248 0.89 -1.86 -37.31
N PHE A 249 1.27 -2.61 -36.29
CA PHE A 249 1.37 -4.07 -36.35
C PHE A 249 0.04 -4.80 -36.06
N GLY A 250 -1.09 -4.05 -35.98
CA GLY A 250 -2.43 -4.59 -35.72
C GLY A 250 -2.70 -4.97 -34.28
N ILE A 251 -1.94 -4.42 -33.33
CA ILE A 251 -2.12 -4.67 -31.91
C ILE A 251 -2.84 -3.47 -31.28
N SER A 252 -4.00 -3.69 -30.61
CA SER A 252 -4.71 -2.65 -29.87
C SER A 252 -3.84 -2.15 -28.72
N ALA A 253 -3.34 -0.90 -28.82
CA ALA A 253 -2.41 -0.31 -27.86
C ALA A 253 -2.66 1.18 -27.67
N ASP A 254 -2.41 1.68 -26.46
CA ASP A 254 -2.38 3.10 -26.15
C ASP A 254 -1.25 3.42 -25.17
N PHE A 255 -0.98 4.70 -24.94
CA PHE A 255 0.13 5.15 -24.11
C PHE A 255 -0.36 5.83 -22.82
N TYR A 256 0.48 5.73 -21.76
CA TYR A 256 0.20 6.31 -20.45
C TYR A 256 1.47 6.88 -19.79
N HIS A 257 1.39 8.09 -19.23
CA HIS A 257 2.47 8.71 -18.48
C HIS A 257 1.97 9.81 -17.52
N ALA A 258 2.76 10.20 -16.55
CA ALA A 258 2.39 11.20 -15.54
C ALA A 258 2.00 12.58 -16.10
N GLY A 259 2.48 12.93 -17.29
CA GLY A 259 2.17 14.21 -17.97
C GLY A 259 0.84 14.29 -18.68
N LEU A 260 0.00 13.25 -18.66
CA LEU A 260 -1.37 13.29 -19.17
C LEU A 260 -2.30 14.03 -18.21
N TYR A 261 -3.38 14.63 -18.71
CA TYR A 261 -4.46 15.17 -17.89
C TYR A 261 -5.14 14.06 -17.07
N VAL A 262 -5.73 14.44 -15.94
CA VAL A 262 -6.35 13.47 -15.01
C VAL A 262 -7.49 12.69 -15.71
N GLU A 263 -8.28 13.36 -16.52
CA GLU A 263 -9.39 12.76 -17.27
C GLU A 263 -8.89 11.73 -18.30
N ASP A 264 -7.83 12.08 -19.07
CA ASP A 264 -7.22 11.16 -20.03
C ASP A 264 -6.63 9.91 -19.35
N LYS A 265 -6.02 10.09 -18.18
CA LYS A 265 -5.49 8.97 -17.38
C LYS A 265 -6.59 8.00 -16.99
N ALA A 266 -7.69 8.53 -16.46
CA ALA A 266 -8.83 7.72 -16.04
C ALA A 266 -9.47 6.99 -17.24
N ASP A 267 -9.67 7.66 -18.37
CA ASP A 267 -10.22 7.07 -19.61
C ASP A 267 -9.36 5.91 -20.11
N LYS A 268 -8.05 6.14 -20.28
CA LYS A 268 -7.10 5.12 -20.76
C LYS A 268 -7.01 3.92 -19.82
N GLN A 269 -7.01 4.15 -18.53
CA GLN A 269 -7.00 3.09 -17.52
C GLN A 269 -8.28 2.26 -17.56
N ASN A 270 -9.45 2.89 -17.70
CA ASN A 270 -10.73 2.22 -17.82
C ASN A 270 -10.82 1.38 -19.11
N LYS A 271 -10.39 1.91 -20.22
CA LYS A 271 -10.34 1.20 -21.52
C LYS A 271 -9.42 -0.03 -21.45
N TRP A 272 -8.29 0.08 -20.76
CA TRP A 272 -7.41 -1.07 -20.56
C TRP A 272 -8.03 -2.10 -19.59
N LYS A 273 -8.66 -1.67 -18.51
CA LYS A 273 -9.36 -2.56 -17.58
C LYS A 273 -10.53 -3.29 -18.21
N SER A 274 -11.28 -2.62 -19.10
CA SER A 274 -12.41 -3.23 -19.83
C SER A 274 -11.97 -4.15 -20.98
N GLY A 275 -10.69 -4.11 -21.37
CA GLY A 275 -10.19 -4.87 -22.51
C GLY A 275 -10.41 -4.22 -23.87
N GLU A 276 -10.97 -3.01 -23.95
CA GLU A 276 -11.10 -2.21 -25.16
C GLU A 276 -9.72 -1.88 -25.74
N ILE A 277 -8.76 -1.56 -24.86
CA ILE A 277 -7.34 -1.46 -25.20
C ILE A 277 -6.64 -2.67 -24.57
N ARG A 278 -5.99 -3.47 -25.42
CA ARG A 278 -5.29 -4.67 -24.97
C ARG A 278 -3.94 -4.36 -24.32
N VAL A 279 -3.18 -3.43 -24.88
CA VAL A 279 -1.81 -3.11 -24.47
C VAL A 279 -1.71 -1.66 -24.04
N ILE A 280 -1.21 -1.41 -22.83
CA ILE A 280 -0.84 -0.07 -22.39
C ILE A 280 0.69 0.08 -22.39
N VAL A 281 1.21 1.06 -23.11
CA VAL A 281 2.64 1.40 -23.10
C VAL A 281 2.84 2.56 -22.15
N ALA A 282 3.54 2.33 -21.03
CA ALA A 282 3.57 3.28 -19.93
C ALA A 282 4.98 3.54 -19.39
N THR A 283 5.14 4.67 -18.71
CA THR A 283 6.19 4.83 -17.73
C THR A 283 5.75 4.18 -16.41
N ASN A 284 6.63 4.13 -15.40
CA ASN A 284 6.31 3.64 -14.06
C ASN A 284 5.15 4.38 -13.35
N ALA A 285 4.62 5.45 -13.94
CA ALA A 285 3.42 6.12 -13.45
C ALA A 285 2.14 5.27 -13.55
N PHE A 286 2.11 4.25 -14.42
CA PHE A 286 0.98 3.33 -14.53
C PHE A 286 1.12 2.20 -13.50
N GLY A 287 0.10 2.01 -12.67
CA GLY A 287 0.11 1.01 -11.61
C GLY A 287 0.63 1.54 -10.26
N MET A 288 0.89 2.86 -10.16
CA MET A 288 1.20 3.55 -8.91
C MET A 288 0.03 4.45 -8.42
N ASP A 289 -1.05 4.51 -9.21
CA ASP A 289 -2.29 5.23 -8.88
C ASP A 289 -3.37 4.25 -8.37
#